data_b92991abb37a331e86d5f876f435e955
#
_entry.id   b92991abb37a331e86d5f876f435e955
#
_cell.length_a   1.000
_cell.length_b   1.000
_cell.length_c   1.000
_cell.angle_alpha   90.00
_cell.angle_beta   90.00
_cell.angle_gamma   90.00
#
_symmetry.space_group_name_H-M   'P 1'
#
loop_
_entity.id
_entity.type
_entity.pdbx_description
1 polymer ?
#
loop_
_entity_poly.entity_id
_entity_poly.type
_entity_poly.pdbx_seq_one_letter_code
_entity_poly.pdbx_strand_id
1 'polypeptide(L)'
;MSEISDRINATITLEDILSDDTPVKDITADLAKSCQAWYKIELEKQRREYKEELIRKIIYAALHNSDHIVTRDTNTDYITKEYLEELKKYFEERDFHCELRYYDNRERSDLLISWGD
;
A
#
# COMPACT_ATOMS: atom_id res chain seq x y z
N MET A 1 24.54 8.71 -17.02
CA MET A 1 24.25 8.12 -15.81
C MET A 1 22.87 8.38 -15.34
N SER A 2 22.05 8.08 -16.21
CA SER A 2 20.65 8.31 -15.99
C SER A 2 20.13 7.58 -14.76
N GLU A 3 20.61 6.39 -14.49
CA GLU A 3 20.10 5.58 -13.42
C GLU A 3 20.31 6.20 -12.04
N ILE A 4 21.49 6.74 -11.78
CA ILE A 4 21.74 7.40 -10.51
C ILE A 4 21.05 8.75 -10.47
N SER A 5 20.99 9.46 -11.60
CA SER A 5 20.23 10.69 -11.69
C SER A 5 18.76 10.45 -11.42
N ASP A 6 18.23 9.39 -11.97
CA ASP A 6 16.83 9.02 -11.74
C ASP A 6 16.59 8.68 -10.28
N ARG A 7 17.55 8.03 -9.63
CA ARG A 7 17.47 7.74 -8.21
C ARG A 7 17.52 9.00 -7.36
N ILE A 8 18.41 9.92 -7.71
CA ILE A 8 18.51 11.19 -7.01
C ILE A 8 17.18 11.94 -7.15
N ASN A 9 16.62 11.95 -8.35
CA ASN A 9 15.33 12.58 -8.58
C ASN A 9 14.21 11.85 -7.84
N ALA A 10 14.29 10.53 -7.73
CA ALA A 10 13.32 9.74 -7.01
C ALA A 10 13.41 9.92 -5.50
N THR A 11 14.57 10.38 -4.99
CA THR A 11 14.69 10.68 -3.55
C THR A 11 14.12 12.05 -3.21
N ILE A 12 13.85 12.89 -4.20
CA ILE A 12 13.10 14.11 -3.96
C ILE A 12 11.68 13.70 -3.64
N THR A 13 11.32 13.83 -2.39
CA THR A 13 10.01 13.38 -1.93
C THR A 13 8.94 14.39 -2.28
N LEU A 14 7.70 13.96 -2.19
CA LEU A 14 6.57 14.85 -2.36
C LEU A 14 6.62 15.98 -1.35
N GLU A 15 7.11 15.70 -0.14
CA GLU A 15 7.29 16.71 0.90
C GLU A 15 8.28 17.79 0.49
N ASP A 16 9.37 17.40 -0.17
CA ASP A 16 10.35 18.35 -0.68
C ASP A 16 9.73 19.25 -1.76
N ILE A 17 8.89 18.67 -2.60
CA ILE A 17 8.23 19.42 -3.66
C ILE A 17 7.19 20.37 -3.09
N LEU A 18 6.47 19.94 -2.06
CA LEU A 18 5.40 20.70 -1.43
C LEU A 18 5.88 21.57 -0.26
N SER A 19 7.18 21.56 0.03
CA SER A 19 7.74 22.33 1.12
C SER A 19 7.56 23.82 0.91
N ASP A 20 7.21 24.54 1.98
CA ASP A 20 7.07 26.00 1.95
C ASP A 20 8.40 26.67 1.65
N ASP A 21 9.50 26.03 1.99
CA ASP A 21 10.85 26.57 1.75
C ASP A 21 11.25 26.52 0.29
N THR A 22 10.56 25.73 -0.52
CA THR A 22 10.82 25.62 -1.95
C THR A 22 9.61 26.10 -2.71
N PRO A 23 9.58 27.40 -3.07
CA PRO A 23 8.43 27.92 -3.80
C PRO A 23 8.31 27.23 -5.16
N VAL A 24 7.20 26.56 -5.36
CA VAL A 24 6.88 25.95 -6.65
C VAL A 24 6.33 27.07 -7.53
N LYS A 25 7.23 27.78 -8.18
CA LYS A 25 6.83 28.92 -9.02
C LYS A 25 6.22 28.47 -10.33
N ASP A 26 6.77 27.40 -10.86
CA ASP A 26 6.36 26.88 -12.15
C ASP A 26 6.25 25.38 -12.09
N ILE A 27 5.12 24.88 -12.58
CA ILE A 27 4.96 23.46 -12.79
C ILE A 27 5.11 23.19 -14.27
N THR A 28 5.97 22.21 -14.60
CA THR A 28 6.14 21.78 -15.98
C THR A 28 5.54 20.40 -16.15
N ALA A 29 5.26 20.03 -17.40
CA ALA A 29 4.78 18.70 -17.71
C ALA A 29 5.80 17.64 -17.30
N ASP A 30 7.10 17.94 -17.43
CA ASP A 30 8.14 17.02 -17.02
C ASP A 30 8.15 16.78 -15.53
N LEU A 31 7.95 17.83 -14.75
CA LEU A 31 7.84 17.68 -13.29
C LEU A 31 6.62 16.86 -12.91
N ALA A 32 5.48 17.11 -13.53
CA ALA A 32 4.28 16.34 -13.29
C ALA A 32 4.47 14.86 -13.63
N LYS A 33 5.14 14.56 -14.73
CA LYS A 33 5.46 13.19 -15.11
C LYS A 33 6.39 12.51 -14.11
N SER A 34 7.36 13.27 -13.59
CA SER A 34 8.27 12.77 -12.57
C SER A 34 7.51 12.42 -11.29
N CYS A 35 6.56 13.27 -10.90
CA CYS A 35 5.73 13.00 -9.74
C CYS A 35 4.87 11.75 -9.93
N GLN A 36 4.32 11.55 -11.11
CA GLN A 36 3.56 10.35 -11.43
C GLN A 36 4.43 9.10 -11.39
N ALA A 37 5.63 9.18 -11.93
CA ALA A 37 6.57 8.06 -11.91
C ALA A 37 6.94 7.71 -10.47
N TRP A 38 7.23 8.72 -9.66
CA TRP A 38 7.51 8.53 -8.25
C TRP A 38 6.34 7.86 -7.53
N TYR A 39 5.13 8.35 -7.78
CA TYR A 39 3.93 7.80 -7.17
C TYR A 39 3.76 6.31 -7.49
N LYS A 40 3.99 5.93 -8.74
CA LYS A 40 3.86 4.52 -9.15
C LYS A 40 4.87 3.63 -8.42
N ILE A 41 6.11 4.09 -8.29
CA ILE A 41 7.15 3.36 -7.58
C ILE A 41 6.77 3.20 -6.11
N GLU A 42 6.33 4.28 -5.49
CA GLU A 42 5.94 4.28 -4.09
C GLU A 42 4.71 3.41 -3.87
N LEU A 43 3.75 3.46 -4.78
CA LEU A 43 2.56 2.64 -4.73
C LEU A 43 2.89 1.15 -4.71
N GLU A 44 3.75 0.70 -5.63
CA GLU A 44 4.16 -0.70 -5.70
C GLU A 44 4.91 -1.12 -4.44
N LYS A 45 5.79 -0.26 -3.96
CA LYS A 45 6.56 -0.50 -2.75
C LYS A 45 5.64 -0.67 -1.54
N GLN A 46 4.73 0.28 -1.32
CA GLN A 46 3.83 0.27 -0.18
C GLN A 46 2.91 -0.95 -0.21
N ARG A 47 2.40 -1.28 -1.38
CA ARG A 47 1.52 -2.44 -1.54
C ARG A 47 2.25 -3.75 -1.32
N ARG A 48 3.48 -3.86 -1.81
CA ARG A 48 4.30 -5.05 -1.60
C ARG A 48 4.62 -5.23 -0.11
N GLU A 49 5.03 -4.16 0.55
CA GLU A 49 5.34 -4.21 1.98
C GLU A 49 4.11 -4.57 2.82
N TYR A 50 2.97 -4.03 2.47
CA TYR A 50 1.72 -4.34 3.14
C TYR A 50 1.37 -5.82 3.00
N LYS A 51 1.47 -6.35 1.79
CA LYS A 51 1.20 -7.76 1.52
C LYS A 51 2.16 -8.66 2.29
N GLU A 52 3.44 -8.34 2.28
CA GLU A 52 4.45 -9.09 3.02
C GLU A 52 4.16 -9.07 4.51
N GLU A 53 3.73 -7.94 5.03
CA GLU A 53 3.37 -7.81 6.43
C GLU A 53 2.17 -8.70 6.79
N LEU A 54 1.17 -8.75 5.90
CA LEU A 54 0.04 -9.64 6.10
C LEU A 54 0.48 -11.10 6.13
N ILE A 55 1.37 -11.49 5.23
CA ILE A 55 1.88 -12.85 5.19
C ILE A 55 2.62 -13.18 6.49
N ARG A 56 3.44 -12.25 6.99
CA ARG A 56 4.13 -12.44 8.27
C ARG A 56 3.15 -12.59 9.42
N LYS A 57 2.08 -11.79 9.43
CA LYS A 57 1.04 -11.87 10.45
C LYS A 57 0.34 -13.23 10.41
N ILE A 58 0.07 -13.74 9.22
CA ILE A 58 -0.54 -15.07 9.06
C ILE A 58 0.38 -16.14 9.63
N ILE A 59 1.65 -16.11 9.27
CA ILE A 59 2.63 -17.08 9.74
C ILE A 59 2.75 -17.01 11.26
N TYR A 60 2.87 -15.82 11.80
CA TYR A 60 2.97 -15.63 13.24
C TYR A 60 1.75 -16.17 13.96
N ALA A 61 0.56 -15.83 13.48
CA ALA A 61 -0.68 -16.31 14.08
C ALA A 61 -0.79 -17.83 14.03
N ALA A 62 -0.44 -18.43 12.89
CA ALA A 62 -0.49 -19.89 12.75
C ALA A 62 0.49 -20.58 13.69
N LEU A 63 1.69 -20.01 13.87
CA LEU A 63 2.67 -20.55 14.81
C LEU A 63 2.19 -20.45 16.27
N HIS A 64 1.26 -19.56 16.56
CA HIS A 64 0.67 -19.41 17.89
C HIS A 64 -0.71 -20.04 17.99
N ASN A 65 -1.00 -20.99 17.10
CA ASN A 65 -2.23 -21.76 17.09
C ASN A 65 -3.50 -20.93 16.87
N SER A 66 -3.35 -19.82 16.15
CA SER A 66 -4.49 -19.04 15.72
C SER A 66 -4.90 -19.48 14.32
N ASP A 67 -6.15 -19.27 13.95
CA ASP A 67 -6.67 -19.67 12.66
C ASP A 67 -7.10 -18.50 11.78
N HIS A 68 -6.83 -17.28 12.23
CA HIS A 68 -7.23 -16.08 11.48
C HIS A 68 -6.42 -14.87 11.88
N ILE A 69 -6.45 -13.87 11.02
CA ILE A 69 -5.97 -12.52 11.33
C ILE A 69 -7.02 -11.52 10.85
N VAL A 70 -7.00 -10.33 11.46
CA VAL A 70 -7.87 -9.23 11.06
C VAL A 70 -7.01 -7.98 10.91
N THR A 71 -7.14 -7.30 9.79
CA THR A 71 -6.55 -5.98 9.64
C THR A 71 -7.57 -4.93 10.05
N ARG A 72 -7.12 -3.89 10.71
CA ARG A 72 -7.99 -2.81 11.16
C ARG A 72 -7.41 -1.47 10.80
N ASP A 73 -6.94 -1.37 9.57
CA ASP A 73 -6.25 -0.19 9.13
C ASP A 73 -7.17 0.74 8.36
N THR A 74 -6.94 2.04 8.52
CA THR A 74 -7.60 3.03 7.71
C THR A 74 -7.04 2.97 6.30
N ASN A 75 -7.88 3.14 5.30
CA ASN A 75 -7.43 3.18 3.93
C ASN A 75 -6.49 4.38 3.74
N THR A 76 -5.43 4.15 2.98
CA THR A 76 -4.45 5.18 2.67
C THR A 76 -4.44 5.43 1.17
N ASP A 77 -3.63 6.38 0.72
CA ASP A 77 -3.47 6.65 -0.70
C ASP A 77 -2.91 5.45 -1.46
N TYR A 78 -2.21 4.56 -0.78
CA TYR A 78 -1.59 3.39 -1.40
C TYR A 78 -2.38 2.11 -1.17
N ILE A 79 -2.94 1.95 0.01
CA ILE A 79 -3.70 0.77 0.39
C ILE A 79 -5.18 1.15 0.30
N THR A 80 -5.71 0.97 -0.88
CA THR A 80 -7.08 1.34 -1.19
C THR A 80 -8.01 0.16 -1.00
N LYS A 81 -9.31 0.46 -0.99
CA LYS A 81 -10.36 -0.54 -0.96
C LYS A 81 -10.20 -1.54 -2.10
N GLU A 82 -9.90 -1.04 -3.29
CA GLU A 82 -9.71 -1.87 -4.47
C GLU A 82 -8.52 -2.81 -4.31
N TYR A 83 -7.45 -2.34 -3.71
CA TYR A 83 -6.29 -3.17 -3.45
C TYR A 83 -6.60 -4.26 -2.42
N LEU A 84 -7.39 -3.93 -1.41
CA LEU A 84 -7.82 -4.92 -0.42
C LEU A 84 -8.69 -6.00 -1.06
N GLU A 85 -9.51 -5.64 -2.04
CA GLU A 85 -10.28 -6.62 -2.81
C GLU A 85 -9.36 -7.52 -3.63
N GLU A 86 -8.29 -6.99 -4.19
CA GLU A 86 -7.30 -7.79 -4.90
C GLU A 86 -6.59 -8.76 -3.95
N LEU A 87 -6.25 -8.30 -2.76
CA LEU A 87 -5.64 -9.15 -1.74
C LEU A 87 -6.59 -10.26 -1.29
N LYS A 88 -7.86 -9.91 -1.11
CA LYS A 88 -8.88 -10.90 -0.77
C LYS A 88 -8.88 -12.02 -1.82
N LYS A 89 -8.93 -11.66 -3.08
CA LYS A 89 -8.89 -12.63 -4.18
C LYS A 89 -7.60 -13.44 -4.17
N TYR A 90 -6.47 -12.78 -3.95
CA TYR A 90 -5.17 -13.43 -3.89
C TYR A 90 -5.15 -14.54 -2.83
N PHE A 91 -5.66 -14.26 -1.65
CA PHE A 91 -5.68 -15.24 -0.57
C PHE A 91 -6.75 -16.30 -0.78
N GLU A 92 -7.91 -15.94 -1.34
CA GLU A 92 -8.95 -16.92 -1.65
C GLU A 92 -8.47 -17.95 -2.68
N GLU A 93 -7.67 -17.55 -3.64
CA GLU A 93 -7.07 -18.46 -4.61
C GLU A 93 -6.08 -19.43 -3.97
N ARG A 94 -5.67 -19.16 -2.74
CA ARG A 94 -4.73 -19.98 -1.97
C ARG A 94 -5.40 -20.69 -0.80
N ASP A 95 -6.70 -20.88 -0.92
CA ASP A 95 -7.51 -21.65 0.04
C ASP A 95 -7.74 -20.96 1.39
N PHE A 96 -7.54 -19.65 1.45
CA PHE A 96 -7.93 -18.88 2.61
C PHE A 96 -9.38 -18.43 2.47
N HIS A 97 -10.05 -18.24 3.60
CA HIS A 97 -11.34 -17.59 3.64
C HIS A 97 -11.13 -16.13 3.96
N CYS A 98 -11.72 -15.25 3.17
CA CYS A 98 -11.55 -13.82 3.36
C CYS A 98 -12.89 -13.11 3.45
N GLU A 99 -12.97 -12.14 4.33
CA GLU A 99 -14.13 -11.27 4.45
C GLU A 99 -13.61 -9.83 4.49
N LEU A 100 -14.21 -8.97 3.70
CA LEU A 100 -13.84 -7.56 3.65
C LEU A 100 -15.02 -6.73 4.12
N ARG A 101 -14.83 -5.96 5.18
CA ARG A 101 -15.86 -5.11 5.75
C ARG A 101 -15.50 -3.65 5.54
N TYR A 102 -16.48 -2.87 5.13
CA TYR A 102 -16.31 -1.46 4.86
C TYR A 102 -17.01 -0.62 5.92
N TYR A 103 -16.36 0.46 6.30
CA TYR A 103 -16.89 1.42 7.27
C TYR A 103 -16.98 2.78 6.61
N ASP A 104 -18.17 3.16 6.16
CA ASP A 104 -18.40 4.33 5.33
C ASP A 104 -17.94 5.65 5.95
N ASN A 105 -18.07 5.79 7.26
CA ASN A 105 -17.79 7.07 7.91
C ASN A 105 -16.30 7.36 8.13
N ARG A 106 -15.42 6.40 7.87
CA ARG A 106 -13.99 6.52 8.23
C ARG A 106 -13.04 6.08 7.14
N GLU A 107 -13.53 5.85 5.95
CA GLU A 107 -12.72 5.32 4.86
C GLU A 107 -11.84 4.15 5.32
N ARG A 108 -12.44 3.30 6.14
CA ARG A 108 -11.75 2.19 6.75
C ARG A 108 -12.30 0.89 6.21
N SER A 109 -11.42 -0.06 6.00
CA SER A 109 -11.79 -1.41 5.61
C SER A 109 -11.06 -2.39 6.49
N ASP A 110 -11.78 -3.40 6.99
CA ASP A 110 -11.17 -4.49 7.73
C ASP A 110 -11.16 -5.73 6.84
N LEU A 111 -10.01 -6.36 6.73
CA LEU A 111 -9.87 -7.60 5.98
C LEU A 111 -9.63 -8.74 6.98
N LEU A 112 -10.54 -9.68 7.00
CA LEU A 112 -10.42 -10.91 7.78
C LEU A 112 -9.88 -12.00 6.87
N ILE A 113 -8.81 -12.64 7.29
CA ILE A 113 -8.22 -13.76 6.57
C ILE A 113 -8.17 -14.94 7.53
N SER A 114 -8.78 -16.05 7.16
CA SER A 114 -8.80 -17.23 7.99
C SER A 114 -8.43 -18.47 7.20
N TRP A 115 -7.93 -19.48 7.91
CA TRP A 115 -7.49 -20.74 7.29
C TRP A 115 -7.92 -21.96 8.10
N GLY A 116 -8.65 -21.75 9.17
CA GLY A 116 -9.21 -22.83 9.96
C GLY A 116 -10.55 -23.32 9.40
N ASP A 117 -10.91 -24.49 9.78
CA ASP A 117 -12.21 -25.05 9.41
C ASP A 117 -13.36 -24.50 10.26
#